data_66f07cc54aa7b2315744686eadae5411
#
_entry.id   66f07cc54aa7b2315744686eadae5411
#
_cell.length_a   1.000
_cell.length_b   1.000
_cell.length_c   1.000
_cell.angle_alpha   90.00
_cell.angle_beta   90.00
_cell.angle_gamma   90.00
#
_symmetry.space_group_name_H-M   'P 1'
#
loop_
_entity.id
_entity.type
_entity.pdbx_description
1 polymer ?
#
loop_
_entity_poly.entity_id
_entity_poly.type
_entity_poly.pdbx_seq_one_letter_code
_entity_poly.pdbx_strand_id
1 'polypeptide(L)'
;MDKFVINGGRRLTGEVLISGAKNAAVAIIPAAILSDGVCRIENIPNITDVSSIIHILQDMGAKIRTVGRSAIEIDSSTVSTCVAPYELARHIRGSYYLLGALLGRFHHAVVTMPGGCNFGVRPIDQHLKGFAALGASYSLEGGMVDVSAEELTGNSVYLDVVSVGATMNIMLAAVRAKGTTVIENAAKEPHIVDLANFLNSMGADIRGAGTDVIKIYGCSYLRGTTYSIIPDQIEAGTYMVAAAATSGDVLVKNVIPKHLESISAKLEEMGVTIEEFDDAVRVTRSGSLNKCNIKTLPHPGFPTDMQPQIAALLSTAKGTSIINESVWDNRFRYVEELKRMGAQISVDGRLAVIEGVDHLNAAPVKATDLRAGAAMLVAALAARGTTQIEDIQHIERGYEDVVEKLCSLGADIKRVHVPEVSVPCAI
;
A
#
# COMPACT_ATOMS: atom_id res chain seq x y z
N MET A 1 -15.72 -19.43 -6.78
CA MET A 1 -14.58 -18.68 -6.24
C MET A 1 -13.41 -18.70 -7.22
N ASP A 2 -12.68 -17.61 -7.38
CA ASP A 2 -11.52 -17.55 -8.26
C ASP A 2 -10.25 -17.87 -7.50
N LYS A 3 -9.30 -18.52 -8.18
CA LYS A 3 -7.98 -18.84 -7.64
C LYS A 3 -6.90 -18.70 -8.70
N PHE A 4 -5.66 -18.47 -8.25
CA PHE A 4 -4.50 -18.60 -9.11
C PHE A 4 -3.95 -20.03 -9.04
N VAL A 5 -3.57 -20.56 -10.20
CA VAL A 5 -2.87 -21.84 -10.35
C VAL A 5 -1.51 -21.54 -10.96
N ILE A 6 -0.45 -21.91 -10.25
CA ILE A 6 0.94 -21.56 -10.60
C ILE A 6 1.77 -22.83 -10.67
N ASN A 7 2.39 -23.10 -11.82
CA ASN A 7 3.43 -24.11 -11.96
C ASN A 7 4.77 -23.44 -11.69
N GLY A 8 5.32 -23.69 -10.49
CA GLY A 8 6.55 -23.07 -10.03
C GLY A 8 7.83 -23.62 -10.68
N GLY A 9 8.97 -23.07 -10.28
CA GLY A 9 10.29 -23.48 -10.72
C GLY A 9 10.73 -22.93 -12.09
N ARG A 10 9.95 -22.06 -12.73
CA ARG A 10 10.35 -21.37 -13.95
C ARG A 10 11.14 -20.12 -13.64
N ARG A 11 12.27 -19.93 -14.31
CA ARG A 11 13.07 -18.72 -14.22
C ARG A 11 12.32 -17.54 -14.83
N LEU A 12 12.15 -16.47 -14.08
CA LEU A 12 11.59 -15.22 -14.60
C LEU A 12 12.64 -14.44 -15.37
N THR A 13 12.30 -13.95 -16.56
CA THR A 13 13.21 -13.15 -17.42
C THR A 13 12.39 -12.12 -18.19
N GLY A 14 13.05 -11.00 -18.53
CA GLY A 14 12.42 -9.95 -19.32
C GLY A 14 12.22 -8.65 -18.57
N GLU A 15 11.19 -7.91 -18.93
CA GLU A 15 10.92 -6.59 -18.39
C GLU A 15 9.49 -6.53 -17.81
N VAL A 16 9.34 -5.81 -16.70
CA VAL A 16 8.04 -5.52 -16.09
C VAL A 16 7.89 -4.03 -15.85
N LEU A 17 6.74 -3.48 -16.23
CA LEU A 17 6.39 -2.08 -15.99
C LEU A 17 5.59 -1.97 -14.69
N ILE A 18 6.07 -1.15 -13.77
CA ILE A 18 5.42 -0.94 -12.48
C ILE A 18 4.32 0.10 -12.60
N SER A 19 3.19 -0.19 -11.98
CA SER A 19 2.01 0.69 -11.93
C SER A 19 2.18 1.80 -10.90
N GLY A 20 1.26 2.76 -10.92
CA GLY A 20 1.22 3.83 -9.93
C GLY A 20 1.01 3.30 -8.50
N ALA A 21 1.55 4.03 -7.53
CA ALA A 21 1.55 3.61 -6.13
C ALA A 21 0.14 3.59 -5.54
N LYS A 22 -0.31 2.40 -5.15
CA LYS A 22 -1.59 2.21 -4.46
C LYS A 22 -1.74 3.16 -3.27
N ASN A 23 -0.73 3.23 -2.40
CA ASN A 23 -0.77 4.01 -1.17
C ASN A 23 -0.79 5.53 -1.43
N ALA A 24 -0.28 5.99 -2.57
CA ALA A 24 -0.42 7.36 -3.02
C ALA A 24 -1.82 7.61 -3.61
N ALA A 25 -2.29 6.73 -4.50
CA ALA A 25 -3.59 6.86 -5.16
C ALA A 25 -4.75 6.98 -4.16
N VAL A 26 -4.79 6.12 -3.13
CA VAL A 26 -5.87 6.11 -2.12
C VAL A 26 -5.90 7.36 -1.23
N ALA A 27 -4.86 8.19 -1.24
CA ALA A 27 -4.81 9.48 -0.54
C ALA A 27 -4.99 10.67 -1.49
N ILE A 28 -4.38 10.63 -2.68
CA ILE A 28 -4.43 11.72 -3.67
C ILE A 28 -5.83 11.86 -4.29
N ILE A 29 -6.52 10.73 -4.54
CA ILE A 29 -7.88 10.77 -5.08
C ILE A 29 -8.85 11.48 -4.12
N PRO A 30 -8.93 11.17 -2.81
CA PRO A 30 -9.69 11.97 -1.85
C PRO A 30 -9.20 13.42 -1.73
N ALA A 31 -7.89 13.68 -1.84
CA ALA A 31 -7.32 15.02 -1.77
C ALA A 31 -7.86 15.95 -2.87
N ALA A 32 -8.27 15.41 -4.02
CA ALA A 32 -8.91 16.19 -5.09
C ALA A 32 -10.21 16.90 -4.66
N ILE A 33 -10.86 16.44 -3.56
CA ILE A 33 -12.02 17.13 -2.97
C ILE A 33 -11.64 18.55 -2.52
N LEU A 34 -10.40 18.79 -2.12
CA LEU A 34 -9.92 20.09 -1.66
C LEU A 34 -9.81 21.13 -2.79
N SER A 35 -9.82 20.69 -4.05
CA SER A 35 -9.65 21.54 -5.22
C SER A 35 -10.92 22.38 -5.51
N ASP A 36 -10.70 23.63 -5.93
CA ASP A 36 -11.72 24.52 -6.45
C ASP A 36 -11.84 24.42 -8.00
N GLY A 37 -11.10 23.49 -8.63
CA GLY A 37 -11.10 23.20 -10.06
C GLY A 37 -10.99 21.73 -10.36
N VAL A 38 -10.97 21.38 -11.65
CA VAL A 38 -10.82 19.98 -12.09
C VAL A 38 -9.39 19.50 -11.88
N CYS A 39 -9.22 18.35 -11.23
CA CYS A 39 -7.96 17.66 -11.10
C CYS A 39 -7.87 16.49 -12.09
N ARG A 40 -6.81 16.46 -12.89
CA ARG A 40 -6.46 15.29 -13.71
C ARG A 40 -5.32 14.54 -13.01
N ILE A 41 -5.58 13.28 -12.66
CA ILE A 41 -4.62 12.41 -11.98
C ILE A 41 -4.22 11.29 -12.94
N GLU A 42 -2.93 11.14 -13.16
CA GLU A 42 -2.33 10.18 -14.10
C GLU A 42 -1.56 9.09 -13.34
N ASN A 43 -1.16 8.03 -14.04
CA ASN A 43 -0.50 6.85 -13.49
C ASN A 43 -1.30 6.19 -12.33
N ILE A 44 -2.62 6.18 -12.45
CA ILE A 44 -3.50 5.53 -11.48
C ILE A 44 -3.51 4.02 -11.74
N PRO A 45 -3.23 3.17 -10.74
CA PRO A 45 -3.30 1.73 -10.91
C PRO A 45 -4.76 1.27 -11.00
N ASN A 46 -5.04 0.34 -11.92
CA ASN A 46 -6.35 -0.27 -12.06
C ASN A 46 -6.51 -1.42 -11.06
N ILE A 47 -6.85 -1.08 -9.83
CA ILE A 47 -7.00 -2.00 -8.69
C ILE A 47 -8.30 -1.73 -7.94
N THR A 48 -8.82 -2.74 -7.25
CA THR A 48 -10.12 -2.66 -6.56
C THR A 48 -10.19 -1.55 -5.53
N ASP A 49 -9.13 -1.29 -4.77
CA ASP A 49 -9.12 -0.22 -3.75
C ASP A 49 -9.26 1.17 -4.39
N VAL A 50 -8.68 1.41 -5.56
CA VAL A 50 -8.83 2.66 -6.31
C VAL A 50 -10.25 2.80 -6.85
N SER A 51 -10.78 1.76 -7.49
CA SER A 51 -12.16 1.76 -7.99
C SER A 51 -13.17 2.04 -6.88
N SER A 52 -12.95 1.46 -5.69
CA SER A 52 -13.83 1.70 -4.53
C SER A 52 -13.82 3.15 -4.07
N ILE A 53 -12.65 3.81 -4.02
CA ILE A 53 -12.56 5.23 -3.66
C ILE A 53 -13.23 6.11 -4.72
N ILE A 54 -13.05 5.80 -5.99
CA ILE A 54 -13.72 6.51 -7.10
C ILE A 54 -15.24 6.42 -6.93
N HIS A 55 -15.78 5.23 -6.66
CA HIS A 55 -17.22 5.05 -6.44
C HIS A 55 -17.72 5.82 -5.22
N ILE A 56 -16.96 5.85 -4.11
CA ILE A 56 -17.31 6.65 -2.93
C ILE A 56 -17.43 8.12 -3.31
N LEU A 57 -16.47 8.69 -4.04
CA LEU A 57 -16.50 10.08 -4.44
C LEU A 57 -17.65 10.38 -5.42
N GLN A 58 -17.95 9.46 -6.34
CA GLN A 58 -19.09 9.60 -7.26
C GLN A 58 -20.42 9.59 -6.50
N ASP A 59 -20.59 8.70 -5.53
CA ASP A 59 -21.77 8.65 -4.67
C ASP A 59 -21.93 9.91 -3.82
N MET A 60 -20.83 10.53 -3.43
CA MET A 60 -20.81 11.83 -2.74
C MET A 60 -21.10 13.02 -3.69
N GLY A 61 -21.22 12.79 -4.99
CA GLY A 61 -21.57 13.79 -5.99
C GLY A 61 -20.41 14.30 -6.85
N ALA A 62 -19.20 13.78 -6.72
CA ALA A 62 -18.10 14.16 -7.60
C ALA A 62 -18.34 13.64 -9.03
N LYS A 63 -18.02 14.46 -10.03
CA LYS A 63 -18.00 14.02 -11.42
C LYS A 63 -16.63 13.48 -11.76
N ILE A 64 -16.55 12.19 -12.05
CA ILE A 64 -15.29 11.53 -12.36
C ILE A 64 -15.38 10.93 -13.75
N ARG A 65 -14.39 11.25 -14.59
CA ARG A 65 -14.24 10.73 -15.94
C ARG A 65 -12.93 10.01 -16.10
N THR A 66 -12.97 8.75 -16.57
CA THR A 66 -11.77 8.00 -16.94
C THR A 66 -11.18 8.54 -18.23
N VAL A 67 -9.88 8.73 -18.28
CA VAL A 67 -9.12 9.22 -19.43
C VAL A 67 -8.02 8.19 -19.79
N GLY A 68 -8.26 7.41 -20.84
CA GLY A 68 -7.37 6.30 -21.18
C GLY A 68 -7.38 5.16 -20.15
N ARG A 69 -6.25 4.47 -19.97
CA ARG A 69 -6.16 3.29 -19.08
C ARG A 69 -5.80 3.63 -17.63
N SER A 70 -5.05 4.71 -17.40
CA SER A 70 -4.42 4.99 -16.11
C SER A 70 -4.55 6.45 -15.67
N ALA A 71 -5.58 7.16 -16.15
CA ALA A 71 -5.85 8.53 -15.73
C ALA A 71 -7.34 8.77 -15.49
N ILE A 72 -7.63 9.69 -14.56
CA ILE A 72 -8.98 10.19 -14.30
C ILE A 72 -9.00 11.70 -14.19
N GLU A 73 -10.12 12.30 -14.53
CA GLU A 73 -10.43 13.68 -14.20
C GLU A 73 -11.50 13.72 -13.13
N ILE A 74 -11.27 14.52 -12.08
CA ILE A 74 -12.14 14.66 -10.92
C ILE A 74 -12.58 16.12 -10.86
N ASP A 75 -13.89 16.36 -11.02
CA ASP A 75 -14.56 17.61 -10.70
C ASP A 75 -15.32 17.44 -9.37
N SER A 76 -14.78 18.05 -8.33
CA SER A 76 -15.36 18.00 -6.98
C SER A 76 -16.34 19.16 -6.69
N SER A 77 -16.62 20.04 -7.66
CA SER A 77 -17.50 21.20 -7.48
C SER A 77 -18.93 20.83 -7.11
N THR A 78 -19.37 19.63 -7.46
CA THR A 78 -20.72 19.11 -7.21
C THR A 78 -20.81 18.20 -5.98
N VAL A 79 -19.74 18.00 -5.24
CA VAL A 79 -19.77 17.27 -3.95
C VAL A 79 -20.59 18.07 -2.96
N SER A 80 -21.68 17.49 -2.46
CA SER A 80 -22.68 18.16 -1.63
C SER A 80 -22.85 17.55 -0.24
N THR A 81 -22.11 16.50 0.08
CA THR A 81 -22.17 15.80 1.36
C THR A 81 -20.79 15.67 2.00
N CYS A 82 -20.75 15.80 3.33
CA CYS A 82 -19.59 15.50 4.16
C CYS A 82 -19.65 14.10 4.81
N VAL A 83 -20.65 13.27 4.42
CA VAL A 83 -20.87 11.93 4.93
C VAL A 83 -20.47 10.91 3.87
N ALA A 84 -19.45 10.10 4.16
CA ALA A 84 -19.06 9.02 3.29
C ALA A 84 -20.07 7.85 3.36
N PRO A 85 -20.48 7.24 2.21
CA PRO A 85 -21.44 6.15 2.19
C PRO A 85 -20.91 4.94 2.96
N TYR A 86 -21.63 4.53 4.02
CA TYR A 86 -21.22 3.47 4.95
C TYR A 86 -20.89 2.16 4.24
N GLU A 87 -21.79 1.69 3.35
CA GLU A 87 -21.63 0.39 2.69
C GLU A 87 -20.40 0.32 1.77
N LEU A 88 -19.99 1.42 1.18
CA LEU A 88 -18.79 1.48 0.34
C LEU A 88 -17.53 1.69 1.19
N ALA A 89 -17.59 2.60 2.16
CA ALA A 89 -16.42 3.03 2.93
C ALA A 89 -15.93 1.94 3.92
N ARG A 90 -16.81 1.10 4.46
CA ARG A 90 -16.45 0.04 5.42
C ARG A 90 -15.54 -1.05 4.83
N HIS A 91 -15.53 -1.23 3.53
CA HIS A 91 -14.75 -2.27 2.85
C HIS A 91 -13.33 -1.84 2.49
N ILE A 92 -13.06 -0.54 2.49
CA ILE A 92 -11.76 0.01 2.12
C ILE A 92 -11.17 0.85 3.23
N ARG A 93 -9.95 0.50 3.63
CA ARG A 93 -9.25 1.25 4.66
C ARG A 93 -8.86 2.66 4.24
N GLY A 94 -8.56 2.89 2.96
CA GLY A 94 -8.23 4.21 2.41
C GLY A 94 -9.35 5.24 2.57
N SER A 95 -10.60 4.79 2.85
CA SER A 95 -11.74 5.68 3.04
C SER A 95 -11.54 6.72 4.15
N TYR A 96 -10.73 6.43 5.17
CA TYR A 96 -10.52 7.38 6.25
C TYR A 96 -9.64 8.59 5.88
N TYR A 97 -8.98 8.60 4.71
CA TYR A 97 -8.39 9.84 4.17
C TYR A 97 -9.44 10.88 3.79
N LEU A 98 -10.69 10.46 3.61
CA LEU A 98 -11.82 11.37 3.48
C LEU A 98 -12.02 12.24 4.73
N LEU A 99 -11.65 11.78 5.93
CA LEU A 99 -11.74 12.59 7.15
C LEU A 99 -11.00 13.91 7.00
N GLY A 100 -9.72 13.87 6.63
CA GLY A 100 -8.91 15.08 6.46
C GLY A 100 -9.37 15.93 5.26
N ALA A 101 -9.70 15.31 4.14
CA ALA A 101 -10.12 16.01 2.93
C ALA A 101 -11.47 16.73 3.12
N LEU A 102 -12.47 16.06 3.69
CA LEU A 102 -13.80 16.65 3.97
C LEU A 102 -13.74 17.69 5.07
N LEU A 103 -12.99 17.42 6.15
CA LEU A 103 -12.78 18.39 7.22
C LEU A 103 -12.14 19.68 6.68
N GLY A 104 -11.12 19.55 5.83
CA GLY A 104 -10.47 20.70 5.20
C GLY A 104 -11.40 21.50 4.29
N ARG A 105 -12.30 20.84 3.55
CA ARG A 105 -13.21 21.50 2.62
C ARG A 105 -14.49 22.02 3.26
N PHE A 106 -15.14 21.19 4.09
CA PHE A 106 -16.49 21.44 4.60
C PHE A 106 -16.53 21.76 6.09
N HIS A 107 -15.39 21.71 6.78
CA HIS A 107 -15.27 21.80 8.23
C HIS A 107 -16.07 20.71 8.97
N HIS A 108 -16.48 19.66 8.26
CA HIS A 108 -17.20 18.52 8.81
C HIS A 108 -16.92 17.27 7.98
N ALA A 109 -16.74 16.15 8.64
CA ALA A 109 -16.53 14.84 8.01
C ALA A 109 -17.15 13.74 8.86
N VAL A 110 -17.93 12.87 8.22
CA VAL A 110 -18.47 11.65 8.84
C VAL A 110 -18.04 10.45 8.00
N VAL A 111 -17.20 9.59 8.58
CA VAL A 111 -16.65 8.42 7.89
C VAL A 111 -16.73 7.21 8.80
N THR A 112 -16.97 6.03 8.24
CA THR A 112 -16.95 4.78 9.02
C THR A 112 -15.59 4.53 9.66
N MET A 113 -15.58 3.92 10.84
CA MET A 113 -14.34 3.43 11.46
C MET A 113 -13.57 2.56 10.49
N PRO A 114 -12.22 2.64 10.46
CA PRO A 114 -11.41 1.93 9.47
C PRO A 114 -11.67 0.43 9.46
N GLY A 115 -12.21 -0.08 8.35
CA GLY A 115 -12.39 -1.49 8.07
C GLY A 115 -11.28 -2.09 7.18
N GLY A 116 -11.48 -3.29 6.70
CA GLY A 116 -10.81 -3.80 5.48
C GLY A 116 -9.50 -4.55 5.61
N CYS A 117 -8.93 -4.80 6.80
CA CYS A 117 -7.81 -5.74 6.97
C CYS A 117 -7.85 -6.42 8.33
N ASN A 118 -7.72 -7.74 8.34
CA ASN A 118 -7.75 -8.58 9.56
C ASN A 118 -6.48 -8.51 10.44
N PHE A 119 -5.69 -7.42 10.39
CA PHE A 119 -4.44 -7.30 11.16
C PHE A 119 -4.61 -6.82 12.60
N GLY A 120 -5.85 -6.73 13.13
CA GLY A 120 -6.12 -6.23 14.47
C GLY A 120 -6.52 -4.76 14.51
N VAL A 121 -6.68 -4.25 15.75
CA VAL A 121 -7.09 -2.86 16.02
C VAL A 121 -6.04 -1.90 15.45
N ARG A 122 -6.49 -0.97 14.62
CA ARG A 122 -5.65 0.12 14.13
C ARG A 122 -6.19 1.42 14.69
N PRO A 123 -5.54 1.94 15.74
CA PRO A 123 -5.99 3.15 16.40
C PRO A 123 -5.95 4.34 15.44
N ILE A 124 -6.94 5.22 15.53
CA ILE A 124 -7.01 6.50 14.84
C ILE A 124 -6.74 7.68 15.79
N ASP A 125 -6.25 7.39 16.99
CA ASP A 125 -5.96 8.35 18.05
C ASP A 125 -5.07 9.49 17.58
N GLN A 126 -4.02 9.20 16.79
CA GLN A 126 -3.12 10.21 16.25
C GLN A 126 -3.79 11.10 15.18
N HIS A 127 -4.75 10.56 14.43
CA HIS A 127 -5.56 11.36 13.50
C HIS A 127 -6.43 12.34 14.27
N LEU A 128 -7.17 11.83 15.28
CA LEU A 128 -8.07 12.62 16.12
C LEU A 128 -7.30 13.66 16.94
N LYS A 129 -6.13 13.30 17.48
CA LYS A 129 -5.21 14.24 18.14
C LYS A 129 -4.84 15.40 17.21
N GLY A 130 -4.49 15.10 15.96
CA GLY A 130 -4.15 16.11 14.97
C GLY A 130 -5.33 17.03 14.63
N PHE A 131 -6.50 16.47 14.41
CA PHE A 131 -7.71 17.25 14.15
C PHE A 131 -8.10 18.12 15.34
N ALA A 132 -8.01 17.59 16.57
CA ALA A 132 -8.26 18.38 17.78
C ALA A 132 -7.27 19.54 17.93
N ALA A 133 -5.99 19.34 17.59
CA ALA A 133 -4.99 20.41 17.58
C ALA A 133 -5.30 21.51 16.56
N LEU A 134 -5.99 21.19 15.45
CA LEU A 134 -6.48 22.15 14.46
C LEU A 134 -7.81 22.84 14.89
N GLY A 135 -8.35 22.53 16.08
CA GLY A 135 -9.57 23.11 16.61
C GLY A 135 -10.85 22.31 16.32
N ALA A 136 -10.74 21.09 15.79
CA ALA A 136 -11.91 20.24 15.56
C ALA A 136 -12.29 19.46 16.82
N SER A 137 -13.60 19.25 16.99
CA SER A 137 -14.19 18.29 17.92
C SER A 137 -14.56 17.00 17.20
N TYR A 138 -14.67 15.87 17.94
CA TYR A 138 -15.05 14.60 17.35
C TYR A 138 -15.92 13.76 18.28
N SER A 139 -16.73 12.89 17.68
CA SER A 139 -17.43 11.78 18.37
C SER A 139 -17.20 10.45 17.66
N LEU A 140 -17.30 9.37 18.43
CA LEU A 140 -17.16 8.00 17.95
C LEU A 140 -18.43 7.24 18.34
N GLU A 141 -19.41 7.20 17.46
CA GLU A 141 -20.72 6.58 17.73
C GLU A 141 -21.17 5.71 16.55
N GLY A 142 -21.82 4.60 16.85
CA GLY A 142 -22.38 3.71 15.82
C GLY A 142 -21.38 3.16 14.80
N GLY A 143 -20.08 3.09 15.15
CA GLY A 143 -19.04 2.67 14.21
C GLY A 143 -18.62 3.77 13.21
N MET A 144 -19.05 5.02 13.45
CA MET A 144 -18.69 6.17 12.66
C MET A 144 -17.74 7.09 13.44
N VAL A 145 -16.91 7.79 12.69
CA VAL A 145 -16.08 8.91 13.15
C VAL A 145 -16.74 10.18 12.62
N ASP A 146 -17.22 11.03 13.49
CA ASP A 146 -17.78 12.34 13.17
C ASP A 146 -16.82 13.40 13.70
N VAL A 147 -16.29 14.25 12.80
CA VAL A 147 -15.30 15.30 13.11
C VAL A 147 -15.82 16.63 12.55
N SER A 148 -15.85 17.67 13.38
CA SER A 148 -16.33 19.00 12.96
C SER A 148 -15.55 20.13 13.61
N ALA A 149 -15.50 21.29 12.93
CA ALA A 149 -14.90 22.52 13.41
C ALA A 149 -15.68 23.71 12.91
N GLU A 150 -15.83 24.78 13.71
CA GLU A 150 -16.32 26.06 13.19
C GLU A 150 -15.30 26.68 12.25
N GLU A 151 -14.03 26.59 12.61
CA GLU A 151 -12.89 27.06 11.84
C GLU A 151 -11.68 26.20 12.16
N LEU A 152 -10.90 25.84 11.13
CA LEU A 152 -9.62 25.17 11.31
C LEU A 152 -8.50 26.19 11.49
N THR A 153 -7.73 26.07 12.55
CA THR A 153 -6.59 26.95 12.86
C THR A 153 -5.31 26.14 12.96
N GLY A 154 -4.28 26.57 12.24
CA GLY A 154 -2.96 25.95 12.25
C GLY A 154 -2.34 25.94 13.65
N ASN A 155 -1.69 24.83 13.99
CA ASN A 155 -1.05 24.61 15.29
C ASN A 155 0.14 23.65 15.17
N SER A 156 0.94 23.51 16.22
CA SER A 156 1.94 22.45 16.33
C SER A 156 1.27 21.14 16.75
N VAL A 157 1.58 20.07 16.05
CA VAL A 157 1.06 18.72 16.26
C VAL A 157 2.23 17.74 16.39
N TYR A 158 2.53 17.31 17.61
CA TYR A 158 3.51 16.24 17.85
C TYR A 158 2.81 14.87 17.79
N LEU A 159 3.24 13.98 16.89
CA LEU A 159 2.76 12.61 16.82
C LEU A 159 3.52 11.72 17.81
N ASP A 160 2.80 11.04 18.72
CA ASP A 160 3.42 10.18 19.73
C ASP A 160 4.10 8.95 19.10
N VAL A 161 3.59 8.53 17.94
CA VAL A 161 4.17 7.49 17.10
C VAL A 161 4.18 7.96 15.64
N VAL A 162 5.20 7.56 14.89
CA VAL A 162 5.23 7.80 13.44
C VAL A 162 4.05 7.11 12.78
N SER A 163 3.15 7.89 12.20
CA SER A 163 1.91 7.40 11.58
C SER A 163 1.71 8.01 10.20
N VAL A 164 1.81 7.17 9.16
CA VAL A 164 1.53 7.57 7.76
C VAL A 164 0.12 8.15 7.64
N GLY A 165 -0.88 7.41 8.14
CA GLY A 165 -2.27 7.82 8.03
C GLY A 165 -2.57 9.14 8.72
N ALA A 166 -2.06 9.33 9.94
CA ALA A 166 -2.25 10.59 10.68
C ALA A 166 -1.53 11.75 9.99
N THR A 167 -0.28 11.57 9.57
CA THR A 167 0.49 12.60 8.84
C THR A 167 -0.29 13.09 7.61
N MET A 168 -0.80 12.17 6.78
CA MET A 168 -1.55 12.51 5.56
C MET A 168 -2.89 13.18 5.88
N ASN A 169 -3.65 12.66 6.85
CA ASN A 169 -4.94 13.23 7.22
C ASN A 169 -4.81 14.64 7.82
N ILE A 170 -3.83 14.85 8.69
CA ILE A 170 -3.55 16.19 9.24
C ILE A 170 -3.13 17.14 8.11
N MET A 171 -2.30 16.69 7.18
CA MET A 171 -1.88 17.47 6.01
C MET A 171 -3.08 17.90 5.17
N LEU A 172 -4.02 16.98 4.88
CA LEU A 172 -5.24 17.25 4.12
C LEU A 172 -6.14 18.30 4.78
N ALA A 173 -6.32 18.25 6.09
CA ALA A 173 -7.09 19.25 6.83
C ALA A 173 -6.34 20.58 6.95
N ALA A 174 -5.05 20.55 7.24
CA ALA A 174 -4.22 21.70 7.53
C ALA A 174 -4.02 22.65 6.33
N VAL A 175 -4.06 22.15 5.09
CA VAL A 175 -3.92 23.03 3.90
C VAL A 175 -5.03 24.06 3.78
N ARG A 176 -6.15 23.85 4.45
CA ARG A 176 -7.29 24.80 4.52
C ARG A 176 -7.41 25.51 5.87
N ALA A 177 -6.56 25.19 6.86
CA ALA A 177 -6.56 25.82 8.17
C ALA A 177 -5.98 27.25 8.10
N LYS A 178 -6.45 28.16 8.93
CA LYS A 178 -5.87 29.50 9.05
C LYS A 178 -4.49 29.45 9.74
N GLY A 179 -3.51 30.12 9.17
CA GLY A 179 -2.16 30.23 9.75
C GLY A 179 -1.26 29.04 9.35
N THR A 180 -0.38 28.65 10.27
CA THR A 180 0.65 27.63 9.99
C THR A 180 0.45 26.41 10.88
N THR A 181 0.47 25.23 10.27
CA THR A 181 0.52 23.95 10.98
C THR A 181 1.92 23.37 10.88
N VAL A 182 2.43 22.84 12.00
CA VAL A 182 3.70 22.11 12.07
C VAL A 182 3.41 20.71 12.57
N ILE A 183 3.70 19.70 11.76
CA ILE A 183 3.60 18.29 12.16
C ILE A 183 5.01 17.85 12.55
N GLU A 184 5.19 17.42 13.79
CA GLU A 184 6.45 16.91 14.34
C GLU A 184 6.36 15.38 14.52
N ASN A 185 7.47 14.69 14.38
CA ASN A 185 7.55 13.22 14.31
C ASN A 185 6.68 12.64 13.17
N ALA A 186 6.63 13.37 12.04
CA ALA A 186 5.89 13.00 10.86
C ALA A 186 6.48 11.74 10.20
N ALA A 187 5.64 10.98 9.52
CA ALA A 187 6.08 9.88 8.67
C ALA A 187 6.76 10.43 7.40
N LYS A 188 7.70 9.65 6.82
CA LYS A 188 8.63 10.09 5.75
C LYS A 188 8.44 9.33 4.44
N GLU A 189 7.50 8.42 4.37
CA GLU A 189 7.26 7.53 3.25
C GLU A 189 7.08 8.29 1.94
N PRO A 190 7.53 7.75 0.79
CA PRO A 190 7.48 8.42 -0.51
C PRO A 190 6.09 8.92 -0.90
N HIS A 191 5.03 8.20 -0.55
CA HIS A 191 3.65 8.62 -0.84
C HIS A 191 3.15 9.80 0.01
N ILE A 192 3.84 10.15 1.12
CA ILE A 192 3.59 11.40 1.86
C ILE A 192 4.17 12.59 1.09
N VAL A 193 5.39 12.41 0.56
CA VAL A 193 6.01 13.41 -0.32
C VAL A 193 5.16 13.62 -1.57
N ASP A 194 4.64 12.55 -2.13
CA ASP A 194 3.77 12.56 -3.32
C ASP A 194 2.47 13.34 -3.06
N LEU A 195 1.80 13.09 -1.91
CA LEU A 195 0.63 13.87 -1.51
C LEU A 195 0.96 15.36 -1.32
N ALA A 196 2.08 15.67 -0.68
CA ALA A 196 2.51 17.07 -0.50
C ALA A 196 2.77 17.74 -1.86
N ASN A 197 3.41 17.06 -2.80
CA ASN A 197 3.68 17.55 -4.14
C ASN A 197 2.37 17.77 -4.92
N PHE A 198 1.40 16.85 -4.80
CA PHE A 198 0.08 17.02 -5.40
C PHE A 198 -0.63 18.27 -4.85
N LEU A 199 -0.67 18.45 -3.52
CA LEU A 199 -1.27 19.63 -2.88
C LEU A 199 -0.54 20.92 -3.27
N ASN A 200 0.80 20.89 -3.31
CA ASN A 200 1.60 22.03 -3.77
C ASN A 200 1.33 22.38 -5.24
N SER A 201 1.10 21.39 -6.11
CA SER A 201 0.74 21.66 -7.51
C SER A 201 -0.62 22.35 -7.65
N MET A 202 -1.51 22.18 -6.68
CA MET A 202 -2.77 22.91 -6.57
C MET A 202 -2.61 24.34 -5.99
N GLY A 203 -1.44 24.66 -5.46
CA GLY A 203 -1.14 26.00 -4.91
C GLY A 203 -1.00 26.03 -3.39
N ALA A 204 -0.95 24.89 -2.70
CA ALA A 204 -0.57 24.82 -1.28
C ALA A 204 0.91 25.19 -1.09
N ASP A 205 1.30 25.52 0.13
CA ASP A 205 2.70 25.69 0.55
C ASP A 205 3.00 24.70 1.68
N ILE A 206 3.49 23.52 1.30
CA ILE A 206 3.88 22.44 2.20
C ILE A 206 5.37 22.24 2.05
N ARG A 207 6.10 22.29 3.16
CA ARG A 207 7.56 22.17 3.21
C ARG A 207 7.98 21.08 4.21
N GLY A 208 9.09 20.40 3.92
CA GLY A 208 9.67 19.39 4.79
C GLY A 208 9.03 18.00 4.66
N ALA A 209 8.13 17.76 3.71
CA ALA A 209 7.65 16.40 3.42
C ALA A 209 8.84 15.47 3.10
N GLY A 210 8.84 14.25 3.69
CA GLY A 210 9.99 13.34 3.64
C GLY A 210 10.98 13.52 4.80
N THR A 211 10.76 14.50 5.66
CA THR A 211 11.48 14.69 6.93
C THR A 211 10.54 14.45 8.11
N ASP A 212 11.06 14.50 9.34
CA ASP A 212 10.27 14.34 10.57
C ASP A 212 9.49 15.61 10.97
N VAL A 213 9.68 16.72 10.24
CA VAL A 213 8.97 17.98 10.48
C VAL A 213 8.38 18.50 9.18
N ILE A 214 7.04 18.58 9.12
CA ILE A 214 6.32 19.12 7.98
C ILE A 214 5.63 20.43 8.38
N LYS A 215 5.89 21.50 7.62
CA LYS A 215 5.23 22.79 7.78
C LYS A 215 4.24 23.03 6.66
N ILE A 216 3.04 23.46 7.03
CA ILE A 216 1.92 23.65 6.11
C ILE A 216 1.38 25.06 6.35
N TYR A 217 1.43 25.89 5.33
CA TYR A 217 0.81 27.22 5.34
C TYR A 217 -0.58 27.11 4.71
N GLY A 218 -1.60 27.37 5.51
CA GLY A 218 -2.98 27.25 5.05
C GLY A 218 -3.33 28.26 3.97
N CYS A 219 -4.18 27.85 3.05
CA CYS A 219 -4.62 28.69 1.94
C CYS A 219 -6.14 28.62 1.74
N SER A 220 -6.71 29.71 1.23
CA SER A 220 -8.16 29.80 0.97
C SER A 220 -8.58 29.22 -0.38
N TYR A 221 -7.63 29.00 -1.30
CA TYR A 221 -7.89 28.55 -2.66
C TYR A 221 -6.89 27.52 -3.14
N LEU A 222 -7.38 26.43 -3.71
CA LEU A 222 -6.59 25.36 -4.33
C LEU A 222 -7.11 25.13 -5.75
N ARG A 223 -6.29 25.45 -6.75
CA ARG A 223 -6.66 25.28 -8.17
C ARG A 223 -6.68 23.83 -8.61
N GLY A 224 -7.39 23.54 -9.69
CA GLY A 224 -7.24 22.27 -10.41
C GLY A 224 -5.83 22.10 -10.97
N THR A 225 -5.40 20.84 -11.11
CA THR A 225 -4.05 20.51 -11.59
C THR A 225 -4.04 19.22 -12.39
N THR A 226 -2.97 19.02 -13.17
CA THR A 226 -2.61 17.70 -13.73
C THR A 226 -1.44 17.17 -12.94
N TYR A 227 -1.54 15.94 -12.44
CA TYR A 227 -0.54 15.32 -11.59
C TYR A 227 -0.40 13.84 -11.89
N SER A 228 0.84 13.35 -11.94
CA SER A 228 1.15 11.93 -12.11
C SER A 228 1.61 11.33 -10.79
N ILE A 229 0.95 10.28 -10.33
CA ILE A 229 1.28 9.54 -9.11
C ILE A 229 2.62 8.83 -9.29
N ILE A 230 3.44 8.76 -8.24
CA ILE A 230 4.69 8.01 -8.24
C ILE A 230 4.45 6.51 -8.48
N PRO A 231 5.42 5.77 -9.04
CA PRO A 231 5.32 4.31 -9.17
C PRO A 231 5.35 3.60 -7.82
N ASP A 232 4.74 2.39 -7.75
CA ASP A 232 4.59 1.63 -6.51
C ASP A 232 5.89 0.89 -6.14
N GLN A 233 6.56 1.36 -5.09
CA GLN A 233 7.77 0.74 -4.56
C GLN A 233 7.54 -0.68 -4.03
N ILE A 234 6.33 -1.01 -3.56
CA ILE A 234 6.03 -2.33 -2.99
C ILE A 234 5.73 -3.33 -4.10
N GLU A 235 5.03 -2.91 -5.16
CA GLU A 235 4.90 -3.71 -6.38
C GLU A 235 6.28 -3.99 -6.97
N ALA A 236 7.11 -2.95 -7.16
CA ALA A 236 8.47 -3.09 -7.65
C ALA A 236 9.29 -4.07 -6.81
N GLY A 237 9.32 -3.88 -5.48
CA GLY A 237 10.02 -4.78 -4.56
C GLY A 237 9.52 -6.22 -4.64
N THR A 238 8.21 -6.43 -4.85
CA THR A 238 7.64 -7.77 -5.01
C THR A 238 8.16 -8.46 -6.27
N TYR A 239 8.27 -7.77 -7.40
CA TYR A 239 8.88 -8.32 -8.63
C TYR A 239 10.38 -8.52 -8.48
N MET A 240 11.10 -7.65 -7.78
CA MET A 240 12.52 -7.84 -7.43
C MET A 240 12.73 -9.13 -6.62
N VAL A 241 11.90 -9.34 -5.60
CA VAL A 241 11.93 -10.55 -4.76
C VAL A 241 11.54 -11.79 -5.58
N ALA A 242 10.54 -11.70 -6.46
CA ALA A 242 10.14 -12.80 -7.35
C ALA A 242 11.26 -13.19 -8.32
N ALA A 243 11.96 -12.21 -8.91
CA ALA A 243 13.15 -12.46 -9.73
C ALA A 243 14.24 -13.17 -8.94
N ALA A 244 14.54 -12.69 -7.71
CA ALA A 244 15.50 -13.34 -6.82
C ALA A 244 15.07 -14.76 -6.46
N ALA A 245 13.80 -15.02 -6.15
CA ALA A 245 13.27 -16.33 -5.76
C ALA A 245 13.40 -17.38 -6.88
N THR A 246 13.26 -16.96 -8.13
CA THR A 246 13.24 -17.85 -9.32
C THR A 246 14.59 -17.95 -10.05
N SER A 247 15.70 -17.48 -9.48
CA SER A 247 17.00 -17.33 -10.17
C SER A 247 16.87 -16.55 -11.47
N GLY A 248 16.06 -15.51 -11.45
CA GLY A 248 15.64 -14.74 -12.60
C GLY A 248 16.66 -13.71 -13.08
N ASP A 249 16.28 -13.01 -14.14
CA ASP A 249 16.96 -11.85 -14.71
C ASP A 249 15.87 -10.92 -15.23
N VAL A 250 15.47 -9.95 -14.41
CA VAL A 250 14.30 -9.10 -14.66
C VAL A 250 14.68 -7.63 -14.55
N LEU A 251 14.30 -6.86 -15.57
CA LEU A 251 14.38 -5.40 -15.57
C LEU A 251 13.03 -4.83 -15.09
N VAL A 252 13.03 -4.25 -13.90
CA VAL A 252 11.87 -3.60 -13.27
C VAL A 252 11.87 -2.13 -13.67
N LYS A 253 10.93 -1.72 -14.52
CA LYS A 253 10.86 -0.39 -15.17
C LYS A 253 9.78 0.50 -14.54
N ASN A 254 9.86 1.78 -14.79
CA ASN A 254 9.00 2.81 -14.19
C ASN A 254 9.08 2.73 -12.67
N VAL A 255 10.28 2.94 -12.13
CA VAL A 255 10.55 2.98 -10.70
C VAL A 255 11.38 4.20 -10.34
N ILE A 256 11.37 4.57 -9.09
CA ILE A 256 12.31 5.54 -8.52
C ILE A 256 13.30 4.72 -7.68
N PRO A 257 14.53 4.45 -8.15
CA PRO A 257 15.47 3.57 -7.46
C PRO A 257 15.72 3.98 -6.01
N LYS A 258 15.73 5.29 -5.74
CA LYS A 258 15.85 5.84 -4.38
C LYS A 258 14.79 5.32 -3.41
N HIS A 259 13.60 4.97 -3.88
CA HIS A 259 12.54 4.40 -3.05
C HIS A 259 12.76 2.91 -2.74
N LEU A 260 13.67 2.25 -3.46
CA LEU A 260 13.94 0.83 -3.36
C LEU A 260 15.23 0.50 -2.59
N GLU A 261 16.00 1.51 -2.16
CA GLU A 261 17.35 1.33 -1.55
C GLU A 261 17.38 0.29 -0.43
N SER A 262 16.42 0.32 0.49
CA SER A 262 16.40 -0.63 1.60
C SER A 262 16.09 -2.07 1.14
N ILE A 263 15.34 -2.23 0.05
CA ILE A 263 15.02 -3.53 -0.56
C ILE A 263 16.23 -4.03 -1.34
N SER A 264 16.81 -3.18 -2.19
CA SER A 264 18.02 -3.45 -2.98
C SER A 264 19.17 -3.91 -2.08
N ALA A 265 19.46 -3.15 -1.02
CA ALA A 265 20.53 -3.46 -0.07
C ALA A 265 20.34 -4.85 0.59
N LYS A 266 19.11 -5.23 0.93
CA LYS A 266 18.84 -6.55 1.52
C LYS A 266 18.93 -7.69 0.51
N LEU A 267 18.53 -7.47 -0.74
CA LEU A 267 18.73 -8.44 -1.81
C LEU A 267 20.23 -8.64 -2.14
N GLU A 268 21.03 -7.56 -2.17
CA GLU A 268 22.48 -7.62 -2.35
C GLU A 268 23.17 -8.39 -1.20
N GLU A 269 22.76 -8.14 0.06
CA GLU A 269 23.23 -8.91 1.23
C GLU A 269 22.95 -10.41 1.08
N MET A 270 21.84 -10.77 0.41
CA MET A 270 21.48 -12.15 0.10
C MET A 270 22.23 -12.73 -1.11
N GLY A 271 23.08 -11.95 -1.80
CA GLY A 271 23.86 -12.38 -2.95
C GLY A 271 23.15 -12.22 -4.31
N VAL A 272 22.13 -11.36 -4.36
CA VAL A 272 21.45 -10.95 -5.61
C VAL A 272 22.20 -9.78 -6.22
N THR A 273 22.36 -9.76 -7.52
CA THR A 273 22.97 -8.62 -8.23
C THR A 273 21.88 -7.60 -8.58
N ILE A 274 22.09 -6.36 -8.20
CA ILE A 274 21.22 -5.21 -8.48
C ILE A 274 21.98 -4.21 -9.34
N GLU A 275 21.40 -3.82 -10.47
CA GLU A 275 21.91 -2.75 -11.32
C GLU A 275 20.86 -1.65 -11.41
N GLU A 276 21.20 -0.44 -10.97
CA GLU A 276 20.29 0.72 -10.98
C GLU A 276 20.48 1.56 -12.23
N PHE A 277 19.37 1.99 -12.82
CA PHE A 277 19.27 2.94 -13.93
C PHE A 277 18.43 4.14 -13.49
N ASP A 278 18.23 5.14 -14.35
CA ASP A 278 17.50 6.36 -14.00
C ASP A 278 16.05 6.08 -13.53
N ASP A 279 15.35 5.17 -14.22
CA ASP A 279 13.94 4.82 -13.97
C ASP A 279 13.70 3.31 -13.94
N ALA A 280 14.75 2.50 -13.76
CA ALA A 280 14.68 1.05 -13.76
C ALA A 280 15.71 0.42 -12.80
N VAL A 281 15.42 -0.81 -12.38
CA VAL A 281 16.34 -1.65 -11.60
C VAL A 281 16.36 -3.05 -12.20
N ARG A 282 17.55 -3.55 -12.55
CA ARG A 282 17.74 -4.94 -12.99
C ARG A 282 18.12 -5.81 -11.81
N VAL A 283 17.42 -6.91 -11.69
CA VAL A 283 17.64 -7.92 -10.63
C VAL A 283 18.07 -9.23 -11.26
N THR A 284 19.27 -9.70 -10.92
CA THR A 284 19.81 -10.95 -11.45
C THR A 284 20.30 -11.84 -10.32
N ARG A 285 19.90 -13.12 -10.32
CA ARG A 285 20.45 -14.11 -9.41
C ARG A 285 20.99 -15.33 -10.15
N SER A 286 22.26 -15.63 -9.93
CA SER A 286 22.92 -16.80 -10.50
C SER A 286 23.34 -17.84 -9.45
N GLY A 287 23.49 -17.45 -8.19
CA GLY A 287 23.95 -18.29 -7.08
C GLY A 287 22.85 -18.70 -6.10
N SER A 288 23.27 -19.35 -5.01
CA SER A 288 22.40 -19.61 -3.85
C SER A 288 22.20 -18.34 -3.02
N LEU A 289 21.03 -18.23 -2.42
CA LEU A 289 20.74 -17.14 -1.49
C LEU A 289 21.44 -17.35 -0.15
N ASN A 290 22.00 -16.29 0.40
CA ASN A 290 22.55 -16.23 1.75
C ASN A 290 21.47 -15.82 2.75
N LYS A 291 21.60 -16.25 4.00
CA LYS A 291 20.79 -15.74 5.10
C LYS A 291 20.94 -14.22 5.24
N CYS A 292 19.87 -13.57 5.68
CA CYS A 292 19.85 -12.15 5.95
C CYS A 292 18.91 -11.82 7.10
N ASN A 293 19.28 -10.88 7.96
CA ASN A 293 18.39 -10.42 9.01
C ASN A 293 17.66 -9.16 8.58
N ILE A 294 16.35 -9.13 8.82
CA ILE A 294 15.46 -8.04 8.45
C ILE A 294 14.89 -7.41 9.72
N LYS A 295 14.93 -6.09 9.78
CA LYS A 295 14.17 -5.30 10.76
C LYS A 295 13.30 -4.33 9.99
N THR A 296 11.99 -4.45 10.14
CA THR A 296 11.07 -3.47 9.55
C THR A 296 11.13 -2.16 10.33
N LEU A 297 11.13 -1.05 9.62
CA LEU A 297 11.19 0.30 10.20
C LEU A 297 10.39 1.26 9.30
N PRO A 298 9.91 2.40 9.84
CA PRO A 298 9.46 3.52 9.01
C PRO A 298 10.52 3.91 7.98
N HIS A 299 10.07 4.46 6.85
CA HIS A 299 10.97 4.92 5.79
C HIS A 299 12.07 5.89 6.33
N PRO A 300 13.36 5.72 5.93
CA PRO A 300 13.88 4.89 4.83
C PRO A 300 14.29 3.46 5.23
N GLY A 301 13.80 2.94 6.36
CA GLY A 301 14.05 1.55 6.74
C GLY A 301 13.32 0.54 5.85
N PHE A 302 13.56 -0.77 6.11
CA PHE A 302 12.91 -1.83 5.35
C PHE A 302 11.39 -1.81 5.58
N PRO A 303 10.57 -1.67 4.52
CA PRO A 303 9.14 -1.47 4.69
C PRO A 303 8.42 -2.73 5.18
N THR A 304 7.54 -2.57 6.18
CA THR A 304 6.70 -3.68 6.70
C THR A 304 5.85 -4.33 5.61
N ASP A 305 5.50 -3.59 4.54
CA ASP A 305 4.73 -4.11 3.40
C ASP A 305 5.53 -5.07 2.51
N MET A 306 6.86 -5.14 2.66
CA MET A 306 7.73 -6.13 2.01
C MET A 306 8.10 -7.31 2.91
N GLN A 307 7.71 -7.27 4.18
CA GLN A 307 8.09 -8.27 5.16
C GLN A 307 7.59 -9.70 4.79
N PRO A 308 6.34 -9.91 4.33
CA PRO A 308 5.90 -11.24 3.92
C PRO A 308 6.63 -11.78 2.68
N GLN A 309 6.89 -10.94 1.68
CA GLN A 309 7.58 -11.33 0.45
C GLN A 309 9.02 -11.73 0.72
N ILE A 310 9.75 -10.96 1.54
CA ILE A 310 11.12 -11.30 1.90
C ILE A 310 11.18 -12.56 2.77
N ALA A 311 10.18 -12.83 3.61
CA ALA A 311 10.10 -14.08 4.39
C ALA A 311 9.95 -15.30 3.48
N ALA A 312 9.18 -15.20 2.40
CA ALA A 312 9.08 -16.26 1.39
C ALA A 312 10.44 -16.52 0.73
N LEU A 313 11.19 -15.46 0.38
CA LEU A 313 12.54 -15.60 -0.19
C LEU A 313 13.54 -16.21 0.81
N LEU A 314 13.54 -15.73 2.06
CA LEU A 314 14.41 -16.23 3.14
C LEU A 314 14.16 -17.71 3.46
N SER A 315 12.95 -18.22 3.20
CA SER A 315 12.63 -19.64 3.39
C SER A 315 13.47 -20.58 2.55
N THR A 316 14.15 -20.08 1.50
CA THR A 316 15.07 -20.86 0.66
C THR A 316 16.51 -20.36 0.73
N ALA A 317 16.83 -19.44 1.63
CA ALA A 317 18.18 -18.92 1.84
C ALA A 317 19.00 -19.86 2.74
N LYS A 318 20.29 -20.02 2.45
CA LYS A 318 21.17 -20.90 3.23
C LYS A 318 21.39 -20.34 4.64
N GLY A 319 21.04 -21.13 5.65
CA GLY A 319 21.25 -20.83 7.07
C GLY A 319 19.99 -20.23 7.72
N THR A 320 20.16 -19.62 8.90
CA THR A 320 19.07 -19.08 9.71
C THR A 320 18.99 -17.58 9.58
N SER A 321 17.83 -17.07 9.24
CA SER A 321 17.50 -15.65 9.15
C SER A 321 16.52 -15.23 10.24
N ILE A 322 16.56 -13.96 10.65
CA ILE A 322 15.66 -13.40 11.66
C ILE A 322 14.94 -12.21 11.07
N ILE A 323 13.61 -12.20 11.20
CA ILE A 323 12.80 -11.01 10.91
C ILE A 323 12.29 -10.43 12.23
N ASN A 324 12.57 -9.16 12.47
CA ASN A 324 12.01 -8.36 13.56
C ASN A 324 10.99 -7.36 12.99
N GLU A 325 9.70 -7.60 13.25
CA GLU A 325 8.62 -6.71 12.85
C GLU A 325 8.39 -5.64 13.90
N SER A 326 8.85 -4.40 13.64
CA SER A 326 8.75 -3.33 14.63
C SER A 326 7.63 -2.32 14.36
N VAL A 327 6.90 -2.47 13.24
CA VAL A 327 5.84 -1.54 12.84
C VAL A 327 4.45 -2.07 13.23
N TRP A 328 4.16 -3.35 12.96
CA TRP A 328 2.83 -3.93 13.18
C TRP A 328 2.84 -5.15 14.09
N ASP A 329 1.83 -5.25 14.95
CA ASP A 329 1.52 -6.47 15.68
C ASP A 329 0.82 -7.49 14.75
N ASN A 330 0.96 -8.77 15.05
CA ASN A 330 0.29 -9.86 14.34
C ASN A 330 0.53 -9.92 12.81
N ARG A 331 1.69 -9.45 12.32
CA ARG A 331 2.03 -9.41 10.89
C ARG A 331 2.34 -10.78 10.30
N PHE A 332 2.60 -11.80 11.12
CA PHE A 332 3.09 -13.12 10.69
C PHE A 332 1.99 -14.14 10.36
N ARG A 333 0.74 -13.75 10.16
CA ARG A 333 -0.37 -14.68 9.87
C ARG A 333 -0.16 -15.54 8.63
N TYR A 334 0.58 -15.05 7.63
CA TYR A 334 0.91 -15.78 6.41
C TYR A 334 1.89 -16.95 6.65
N VAL A 335 2.56 -17.00 7.80
CA VAL A 335 3.57 -18.03 8.11
C VAL A 335 2.99 -19.43 8.07
N GLU A 336 1.74 -19.60 8.50
CA GLU A 336 1.09 -20.92 8.47
C GLU A 336 0.89 -21.41 7.02
N GLU A 337 0.65 -20.51 6.08
CA GLU A 337 0.54 -20.86 4.66
C GLU A 337 1.93 -21.21 4.07
N LEU A 338 2.99 -20.50 4.44
CA LEU A 338 4.36 -20.90 4.05
C LEU A 338 4.78 -22.25 4.64
N LYS A 339 4.39 -22.55 5.89
CA LYS A 339 4.64 -23.86 6.50
C LYS A 339 3.96 -25.00 5.74
N ARG A 340 2.74 -24.77 5.18
CA ARG A 340 2.09 -25.75 4.28
C ARG A 340 2.94 -26.06 3.05
N MET A 341 3.74 -25.10 2.60
CA MET A 341 4.67 -25.26 1.48
C MET A 341 6.03 -25.84 1.92
N GLY A 342 6.21 -26.17 3.20
CA GLY A 342 7.43 -26.78 3.74
C GLY A 342 8.43 -25.79 4.34
N ALA A 343 8.10 -24.51 4.47
CA ALA A 343 8.98 -23.54 5.12
C ALA A 343 9.12 -23.84 6.63
N GLN A 344 10.34 -23.66 7.14
CA GLN A 344 10.66 -23.82 8.55
C GLN A 344 10.76 -22.45 9.21
N ILE A 345 9.65 -22.01 9.82
CA ILE A 345 9.52 -20.70 10.43
C ILE A 345 8.93 -20.84 11.83
N SER A 346 9.61 -20.27 12.82
CA SER A 346 9.11 -20.14 14.19
C SER A 346 8.86 -18.68 14.50
N VAL A 347 7.69 -18.37 15.07
CA VAL A 347 7.28 -17.00 15.41
C VAL A 347 7.10 -16.89 16.92
N ASP A 348 7.71 -15.84 17.49
CA ASP A 348 7.51 -15.45 18.88
C ASP A 348 7.28 -13.92 18.94
N GLY A 349 6.05 -13.52 19.20
CA GLY A 349 5.63 -12.13 19.22
C GLY A 349 5.94 -11.40 17.90
N ARG A 350 6.92 -10.50 17.93
CA ARG A 350 7.38 -9.70 16.79
C ARG A 350 8.62 -10.28 16.08
N LEU A 351 9.07 -11.45 16.49
CA LEU A 351 10.24 -12.12 15.89
C LEU A 351 9.81 -13.35 15.10
N ALA A 352 10.37 -13.53 13.93
CA ALA A 352 10.31 -14.77 13.18
C ALA A 352 11.73 -15.27 12.91
N VAL A 353 11.99 -16.53 13.25
CA VAL A 353 13.21 -17.25 12.93
C VAL A 353 12.90 -18.16 11.75
N ILE A 354 13.65 -18.03 10.68
CA ILE A 354 13.46 -18.75 9.42
C ILE A 354 14.70 -19.59 9.16
N GLU A 355 14.54 -20.91 9.14
CA GLU A 355 15.57 -21.84 8.71
C GLU A 355 15.37 -22.15 7.23
N GLY A 356 16.38 -21.84 6.42
CA GLY A 356 16.28 -22.03 4.97
C GLY A 356 16.21 -23.51 4.59
N VAL A 357 15.29 -23.85 3.70
CA VAL A 357 15.15 -25.19 3.12
C VAL A 357 15.66 -25.20 1.67
N ASP A 358 16.00 -26.36 1.15
CA ASP A 358 16.51 -26.49 -0.23
C ASP A 358 15.47 -26.02 -1.28
N HIS A 359 14.19 -26.25 -1.01
CA HIS A 359 13.09 -25.83 -1.89
C HIS A 359 11.76 -25.84 -1.11
N LEU A 360 10.82 -25.02 -1.57
CA LEU A 360 9.43 -25.10 -1.18
C LEU A 360 8.68 -26.10 -2.06
N ASN A 361 7.65 -26.72 -1.51
CA ASN A 361 6.74 -27.62 -2.22
C ASN A 361 5.43 -26.93 -2.54
N ALA A 362 4.83 -27.29 -3.65
CA ALA A 362 3.50 -26.82 -4.00
C ALA A 362 2.44 -27.31 -2.99
N ALA A 363 1.53 -26.44 -2.64
CA ALA A 363 0.39 -26.73 -1.76
C ALA A 363 -0.81 -25.82 -2.10
N PRO A 364 -2.03 -26.22 -1.76
CA PRO A 364 -3.14 -25.25 -1.68
C PRO A 364 -2.90 -24.29 -0.52
N VAL A 365 -2.90 -22.98 -0.81
CA VAL A 365 -2.66 -21.89 0.15
C VAL A 365 -3.65 -20.75 -0.03
N LYS A 366 -3.78 -19.86 0.95
CA LYS A 366 -4.70 -18.73 0.92
C LYS A 366 -3.98 -17.39 0.99
N ALA A 367 -4.49 -16.43 0.23
CA ALA A 367 -4.10 -15.03 0.41
C ALA A 367 -4.90 -14.46 1.59
N THR A 368 -4.33 -14.51 2.80
CA THR A 368 -5.01 -14.02 4.03
C THR A 368 -5.16 -12.50 4.07
N ASP A 369 -4.36 -11.80 3.29
CA ASP A 369 -4.36 -10.36 3.05
C ASP A 369 -3.54 -10.01 1.80
N LEU A 370 -3.48 -8.72 1.44
CA LEU A 370 -2.78 -8.23 0.25
C LEU A 370 -1.30 -8.65 0.21
N ARG A 371 -0.56 -8.45 1.29
CA ARG A 371 0.90 -8.71 1.32
C ARG A 371 1.23 -10.18 1.58
N ALA A 372 0.38 -10.85 2.35
CA ALA A 372 0.41 -12.32 2.45
C ALA A 372 0.18 -12.96 1.08
N GLY A 373 -0.78 -12.47 0.31
CA GLY A 373 -1.02 -12.92 -1.07
C GLY A 373 0.19 -12.74 -1.97
N ALA A 374 0.88 -11.60 -1.88
CA ALA A 374 2.13 -11.36 -2.60
C ALA A 374 3.24 -12.34 -2.19
N ALA A 375 3.35 -12.67 -0.90
CA ALA A 375 4.29 -13.68 -0.43
C ALA A 375 3.95 -15.08 -0.98
N MET A 376 2.66 -15.43 -1.06
CA MET A 376 2.23 -16.69 -1.66
C MET A 376 2.53 -16.75 -3.16
N LEU A 377 2.41 -15.64 -3.89
CA LEU A 377 2.86 -15.57 -5.29
C LEU A 377 4.35 -15.87 -5.42
N VAL A 378 5.19 -15.19 -4.63
CA VAL A 378 6.64 -15.39 -4.63
C VAL A 378 7.00 -16.85 -4.28
N ALA A 379 6.39 -17.39 -3.22
CA ALA A 379 6.62 -18.77 -2.80
C ALA A 379 6.19 -19.78 -3.87
N ALA A 380 5.02 -19.59 -4.50
CA ALA A 380 4.50 -20.46 -5.53
C ALA A 380 5.34 -20.44 -6.81
N LEU A 381 5.85 -19.27 -7.21
CA LEU A 381 6.76 -19.14 -8.36
C LEU A 381 8.08 -19.92 -8.15
N ALA A 382 8.58 -19.97 -6.93
CA ALA A 382 9.82 -20.68 -6.58
C ALA A 382 9.61 -22.16 -6.22
N ALA A 383 8.38 -22.58 -5.87
CA ALA A 383 8.07 -23.92 -5.39
C ALA A 383 8.19 -24.99 -6.49
N ARG A 384 8.38 -26.24 -6.08
CA ARG A 384 8.29 -27.41 -6.97
C ARG A 384 6.84 -27.89 -7.05
N GLY A 385 6.31 -27.94 -8.27
CA GLY A 385 4.95 -28.43 -8.56
C GLY A 385 3.93 -27.32 -8.77
N THR A 386 2.65 -27.65 -8.65
CA THR A 386 1.53 -26.76 -8.95
C THR A 386 0.86 -26.28 -7.69
N THR A 387 1.04 -25.00 -7.36
CA THR A 387 0.40 -24.31 -6.23
C THR A 387 -0.93 -23.72 -6.64
N GLN A 388 -1.93 -23.80 -5.76
CA GLN A 388 -3.21 -23.11 -5.91
C GLN A 388 -3.31 -22.05 -4.81
N ILE A 389 -3.55 -20.79 -5.21
CA ILE A 389 -3.75 -19.69 -4.27
C ILE A 389 -5.23 -19.30 -4.29
N GLU A 390 -5.89 -19.45 -3.16
CA GLU A 390 -7.29 -19.05 -2.95
C GLU A 390 -7.36 -17.61 -2.41
N ASP A 391 -8.58 -17.04 -2.37
CA ASP A 391 -8.86 -15.69 -1.85
C ASP A 391 -8.09 -14.58 -2.59
N ILE A 392 -7.92 -14.75 -3.91
CA ILE A 392 -7.11 -13.87 -4.77
C ILE A 392 -7.61 -12.42 -4.83
N GLN A 393 -8.85 -12.15 -4.46
CA GLN A 393 -9.38 -10.78 -4.31
C GLN A 393 -8.52 -9.93 -3.37
N HIS A 394 -7.82 -10.53 -2.41
CA HIS A 394 -6.87 -9.81 -1.56
C HIS A 394 -5.63 -9.35 -2.33
N ILE A 395 -5.20 -10.07 -3.36
CA ILE A 395 -4.07 -9.70 -4.22
C ILE A 395 -4.50 -8.60 -5.20
N GLU A 396 -5.65 -8.78 -5.84
CA GLU A 396 -6.20 -7.86 -6.85
C GLU A 396 -6.56 -6.46 -6.29
N ARG A 397 -6.64 -6.33 -4.96
CA ARG A 397 -6.79 -5.02 -4.30
C ARG A 397 -5.60 -4.10 -4.46
N GLY A 398 -4.43 -4.60 -4.81
CA GLY A 398 -3.21 -3.79 -4.82
C GLY A 398 -2.15 -4.19 -5.84
N TYR A 399 -2.40 -5.20 -6.66
CA TYR A 399 -1.54 -5.59 -7.76
C TYR A 399 -2.33 -5.59 -9.06
N GLU A 400 -1.98 -4.65 -9.94
CA GLU A 400 -2.59 -4.50 -11.25
C GLU A 400 -2.06 -5.56 -12.21
N ASP A 401 -2.97 -6.22 -12.96
CA ASP A 401 -2.67 -7.17 -14.04
C ASP A 401 -1.58 -8.20 -13.66
N VAL A 402 -1.60 -8.69 -12.41
CA VAL A 402 -0.52 -9.53 -11.86
C VAL A 402 -0.28 -10.80 -12.67
N VAL A 403 -1.34 -11.42 -13.21
CA VAL A 403 -1.22 -12.63 -14.04
C VAL A 403 -0.53 -12.29 -15.36
N GLU A 404 -0.93 -11.21 -16.02
CA GLU A 404 -0.37 -10.77 -17.32
C GLU A 404 1.09 -10.37 -17.17
N LYS A 405 1.42 -9.60 -16.14
CA LYS A 405 2.80 -9.18 -15.82
C LYS A 405 3.71 -10.38 -15.52
N LEU A 406 3.24 -11.34 -14.72
CA LEU A 406 4.02 -12.56 -14.44
C LEU A 406 4.16 -13.46 -15.67
N CYS A 407 3.10 -13.62 -16.48
CA CYS A 407 3.17 -14.36 -17.74
C CYS A 407 4.17 -13.72 -18.71
N SER A 408 4.23 -12.39 -18.81
CA SER A 408 5.21 -11.70 -19.67
C SER A 408 6.67 -11.93 -19.25
N LEU A 409 6.89 -12.24 -17.97
CA LEU A 409 8.19 -12.64 -17.42
C LEU A 409 8.48 -14.15 -17.56
N GLY A 410 7.56 -14.92 -18.17
CA GLY A 410 7.71 -16.37 -18.39
C GLY A 410 7.15 -17.26 -17.28
N ALA A 411 6.43 -16.71 -16.31
CA ALA A 411 5.72 -17.52 -15.31
C ALA A 411 4.59 -18.34 -15.95
N ASP A 412 4.33 -19.50 -15.37
CA ASP A 412 3.18 -20.32 -15.71
C ASP A 412 2.10 -20.15 -14.64
N ILE A 413 1.32 -19.11 -14.81
CA ILE A 413 0.25 -18.71 -13.90
C ILE A 413 -1.05 -18.50 -14.68
N LYS A 414 -2.16 -18.92 -14.08
CA LYS A 414 -3.50 -18.67 -14.64
C LYS A 414 -4.52 -18.41 -13.54
N ARG A 415 -5.50 -17.58 -13.85
CA ARG A 415 -6.73 -17.43 -13.05
C ARG A 415 -7.72 -18.52 -13.46
N VAL A 416 -8.29 -19.22 -12.50
CA VAL A 416 -9.25 -20.29 -12.70
C VAL A 416 -10.49 -20.01 -11.86
N HIS A 417 -11.65 -20.03 -12.50
CA HIS A 417 -12.94 -19.97 -11.81
C HIS A 417 -13.35 -21.37 -11.36
N VAL A 418 -13.55 -21.55 -10.06
CA VAL A 418 -14.10 -22.79 -9.50
C VAL A 418 -15.55 -22.53 -9.10
N PRO A 419 -16.53 -23.24 -9.70
CA PRO A 419 -17.90 -23.15 -9.24
C PRO A 419 -18.01 -23.50 -7.76
N GLU A 420 -18.83 -22.77 -7.02
CA GLU A 420 -19.13 -23.14 -5.63
C GLU A 420 -19.81 -24.52 -5.64
N VAL A 421 -19.14 -25.49 -5.03
CA VAL A 421 -19.78 -26.77 -4.72
C VAL A 421 -20.71 -26.50 -3.55
N SER A 422 -22.01 -26.41 -3.78
CA SER A 422 -23.01 -26.45 -2.73
C SER A 422 -22.87 -27.79 -2.02
N VAL A 423 -22.19 -27.81 -0.87
CA VAL A 423 -22.26 -28.97 0.04
C VAL A 423 -23.68 -29.00 0.57
N PRO A 424 -24.46 -30.05 0.32
CA PRO A 424 -25.77 -30.17 0.95
C PRO A 424 -25.54 -30.21 2.46
N CYS A 425 -26.19 -29.30 3.20
CA CYS A 425 -26.27 -29.44 4.64
C CYS A 425 -26.87 -30.81 4.93
N ALA A 426 -26.08 -31.75 5.40
CA ALA A 426 -26.58 -32.96 6.03
C ALA A 426 -27.29 -32.52 7.32
N ILE A 427 -28.63 -32.73 7.32
CA ILE A 427 -29.52 -32.54 8.49
C ILE A 427 -29.16 -33.57 9.56
#